data_50967c63aa40070e6062139da91bd646
#
_entry.id   50967c63aa40070e6062139da91bd646
#
_cell.length_a   1.000
_cell.length_b   1.000
_cell.length_c   1.000
_cell.angle_alpha   90.00
_cell.angle_beta   90.00
_cell.angle_gamma   90.00
#
_symmetry.space_group_name_H-M   'P 1'
#
loop_
_entity.id
_entity.type
_entity.pdbx_description
1 polymer ?
#
loop_
_entity_poly.entity_id
_entity_poly.type
_entity_poly.pdbx_seq_one_letter_code
_entity_poly.pdbx_strand_id
1 'polypeptide(L)'
;AKSESKAPFIAIIPGFQRSKEALSNIAIELSRRGYVVALIDPYAQGLSSSSLSTRAATTQGYGMFALVEHVYDGAFNFVDIDKIGATGHSMGGNAAIRGADFFGKQAIQNNTKSKLDSVYVSGYVLTLRNNILRDSKSNMGVSYALYDEGAFRNELTAWDSANMMIAPESLRTVNGVLPKAEQIKKVELGKYYGSKEKNSLRVIFNEPVLHPFQPYNFEATSNQLDYFEKVFGAPNPINSYNQIWHWKEIFTLINMVLALIMLIPIARLFLGLRFFSSIKKDVPAPLNALNKKGKIIFWSIFFISALIACVTFIPMVEIAKILFADAASRKLTWFFPQRMNNSVMLWAAFNGLVGIIIFSLSYKLFGKKNGVDPKSWGLGINRM
;
A
#
# COMPACT_ATOMS: atom_id res chain seq x y z
N ALA A 1 -7.55 -28.38 11.25
CA ALA A 1 -6.60 -29.30 11.89
C ALA A 1 -6.18 -28.68 13.22
N LYS A 2 -6.40 -29.40 14.34
CA LYS A 2 -5.77 -29.03 15.62
C LYS A 2 -4.29 -29.37 15.49
N SER A 3 -3.43 -28.34 15.36
CA SER A 3 -1.99 -28.53 15.50
C SER A 3 -1.73 -28.85 16.97
N GLU A 4 -1.03 -29.94 17.27
CA GLU A 4 -0.59 -30.28 18.62
C GLU A 4 0.54 -29.32 19.09
N SER A 5 1.16 -28.61 18.16
CA SER A 5 2.20 -27.62 18.42
C SER A 5 1.74 -26.20 18.10
N LYS A 6 2.19 -25.23 18.90
CA LYS A 6 1.98 -23.81 18.64
C LYS A 6 2.73 -23.38 17.37
N ALA A 7 2.13 -22.47 16.61
CA ALA A 7 2.68 -21.99 15.36
C ALA A 7 3.29 -20.57 15.49
N PRO A 8 4.34 -20.22 14.72
CA PRO A 8 4.85 -18.86 14.68
C PRO A 8 3.79 -17.89 14.17
N PHE A 9 3.83 -16.63 14.67
CA PHE A 9 2.93 -15.56 14.27
C PHE A 9 3.67 -14.48 13.46
N ILE A 10 3.01 -13.96 12.42
CA ILE A 10 3.55 -12.88 11.58
C ILE A 10 2.51 -11.80 11.40
N ALA A 11 2.80 -10.59 11.91
CA ALA A 11 2.04 -9.37 11.62
C ALA A 11 2.42 -8.83 10.25
N ILE A 12 1.43 -8.48 9.41
CA ILE A 12 1.65 -7.98 8.05
C ILE A 12 1.03 -6.59 7.90
N ILE A 13 1.86 -5.61 7.51
CA ILE A 13 1.48 -4.21 7.44
C ILE A 13 1.65 -3.70 6.01
N PRO A 14 0.60 -3.22 5.33
CA PRO A 14 0.69 -2.69 3.97
C PRO A 14 1.35 -1.30 3.93
N GLY A 15 1.63 -0.86 2.71
CA GLY A 15 2.21 0.45 2.41
C GLY A 15 1.24 1.61 2.58
N PHE A 16 1.74 2.82 2.30
CA PHE A 16 0.97 4.05 2.37
C PHE A 16 -0.21 4.02 1.38
N GLN A 17 -1.38 4.47 1.82
CA GLN A 17 -2.63 4.49 1.06
C GLN A 17 -3.16 3.10 0.65
N ARG A 18 -2.65 2.03 1.27
CA ARG A 18 -3.10 0.67 0.99
C ARG A 18 -3.82 0.07 2.19
N SER A 19 -4.79 -0.77 1.90
CA SER A 19 -5.47 -1.60 2.89
C SER A 19 -4.78 -2.97 3.04
N LYS A 20 -5.20 -3.75 4.02
CA LYS A 20 -4.68 -5.09 4.33
C LYS A 20 -4.66 -6.02 3.11
N GLU A 21 -5.63 -5.89 2.21
CA GLU A 21 -5.76 -6.74 1.02
C GLU A 21 -4.54 -6.64 0.08
N ALA A 22 -3.82 -5.51 0.11
CA ALA A 22 -2.66 -5.28 -0.77
C ALA A 22 -1.48 -6.24 -0.51
N LEU A 23 -1.42 -6.88 0.66
CA LEU A 23 -0.39 -7.88 1.00
C LEU A 23 -1.02 -9.27 1.26
N SER A 24 -2.21 -9.54 0.73
CA SER A 24 -2.83 -10.86 0.83
C SER A 24 -2.03 -11.96 0.13
N ASN A 25 -1.20 -11.62 -0.86
CA ASN A 25 -0.29 -12.54 -1.53
C ASN A 25 0.66 -13.22 -0.53
N ILE A 26 1.45 -12.45 0.21
CA ILE A 26 2.39 -13.01 1.20
C ILE A 26 1.65 -13.69 2.36
N ALA A 27 0.46 -13.17 2.74
CA ALA A 27 -0.35 -13.81 3.78
C ALA A 27 -0.82 -15.20 3.38
N ILE A 28 -1.26 -15.38 2.13
CA ILE A 28 -1.63 -16.69 1.57
C ILE A 28 -0.44 -17.64 1.66
N GLU A 29 0.72 -17.19 1.21
CA GLU A 29 1.91 -18.06 1.15
C GLU A 29 2.43 -18.44 2.52
N LEU A 30 2.44 -17.52 3.49
CA LEU A 30 2.81 -17.82 4.86
C LEU A 30 1.78 -18.77 5.52
N SER A 31 0.47 -18.51 5.34
CA SER A 31 -0.59 -19.37 5.89
C SER A 31 -0.51 -20.81 5.36
N ARG A 32 -0.20 -20.98 4.06
CA ARG A 32 0.01 -22.31 3.44
C ARG A 32 1.15 -23.08 4.12
N ARG A 33 2.14 -22.37 4.63
CA ARG A 33 3.31 -22.93 5.34
C ARG A 33 3.08 -23.10 6.83
N GLY A 34 1.84 -22.88 7.29
CA GLY A 34 1.42 -23.11 8.68
C GLY A 34 1.71 -21.99 9.65
N TYR A 35 2.12 -20.82 9.19
CA TYR A 35 2.23 -19.64 10.02
C TYR A 35 0.84 -19.10 10.37
N VAL A 36 0.68 -18.59 11.57
CA VAL A 36 -0.47 -17.74 11.91
C VAL A 36 -0.17 -16.32 11.44
N VAL A 37 -1.04 -15.75 10.62
CA VAL A 37 -0.81 -14.42 10.05
C VAL A 37 -1.96 -13.48 10.38
N ALA A 38 -1.65 -12.22 10.65
CA ALA A 38 -2.63 -11.17 10.77
C ALA A 38 -2.24 -9.97 9.89
N LEU A 39 -3.15 -9.62 8.99
CA LEU A 39 -3.05 -8.41 8.19
C LEU A 39 -3.89 -7.32 8.85
N ILE A 40 -3.30 -6.15 9.03
CA ILE A 40 -4.01 -4.99 9.60
C ILE A 40 -4.17 -3.89 8.57
N ASP A 41 -5.25 -3.15 8.69
CA ASP A 41 -5.36 -1.83 8.08
C ASP A 41 -4.60 -0.83 8.97
N PRO A 42 -3.56 -0.15 8.47
CA PRO A 42 -2.86 0.86 9.23
C PRO A 42 -3.79 2.01 9.63
N TYR A 43 -3.50 2.70 10.72
CA TYR A 43 -4.28 3.87 11.12
C TYR A 43 -4.54 4.83 9.96
N ALA A 44 -5.78 5.29 9.84
CA ALA A 44 -6.28 6.17 8.77
C ALA A 44 -6.16 5.56 7.36
N GLN A 45 -6.20 4.23 7.24
CA GLN A 45 -6.25 3.50 5.96
C GLN A 45 -7.25 2.35 6.06
N GLY A 46 -7.78 1.91 4.92
CA GLY A 46 -8.78 0.85 4.86
C GLY A 46 -9.99 1.13 5.75
N LEU A 47 -10.33 0.18 6.62
CA LEU A 47 -11.42 0.30 7.59
C LEU A 47 -10.93 0.72 8.99
N SER A 48 -9.64 1.01 9.16
CA SER A 48 -9.07 1.38 10.45
C SER A 48 -9.34 2.85 10.77
N SER A 49 -9.62 3.13 12.05
CA SER A 49 -9.75 4.49 12.55
C SER A 49 -8.44 5.28 12.47
N SER A 50 -8.51 6.59 12.67
CA SER A 50 -7.32 7.43 12.83
C SER A 50 -6.64 7.17 14.17
N SER A 51 -5.36 7.54 14.26
CA SER A 51 -4.62 7.56 15.52
C SER A 51 -4.80 8.88 16.24
N LEU A 52 -4.79 8.85 17.57
CA LEU A 52 -4.67 10.05 18.42
C LEU A 52 -3.23 10.63 18.40
N SER A 53 -2.26 9.84 17.96
CA SER A 53 -0.84 10.25 17.92
C SER A 53 -0.46 10.87 16.58
N THR A 54 0.14 12.04 16.60
CA THR A 54 0.78 12.66 15.41
C THR A 54 2.03 11.90 14.96
N ARG A 55 2.55 11.00 15.80
CA ARG A 55 3.75 10.20 15.57
C ARG A 55 3.44 8.70 15.47
N ALA A 56 2.27 8.34 14.96
CA ALA A 56 1.79 6.96 14.91
C ALA A 56 2.79 5.94 14.31
N ALA A 57 3.61 6.36 13.34
CA ALA A 57 4.68 5.53 12.79
C ALA A 57 5.70 5.10 13.85
N THR A 58 6.16 6.06 14.68
CA THR A 58 7.24 5.86 15.65
C THR A 58 6.76 5.24 16.94
N THR A 59 5.57 5.64 17.41
CA THR A 59 5.06 5.26 18.75
C THR A 59 4.12 4.06 18.73
N GLN A 60 3.58 3.72 17.56
CA GLN A 60 2.51 2.73 17.43
C GLN A 60 2.73 1.78 16.24
N GLY A 61 3.75 2.00 15.38
CA GLY A 61 3.93 1.21 14.16
C GLY A 61 2.67 1.14 13.30
N TYR A 62 1.91 2.24 13.25
CA TYR A 62 0.59 2.32 12.60
C TYR A 62 -0.46 1.31 13.11
N GLY A 63 -0.36 0.84 14.34
CA GLY A 63 -1.22 -0.17 14.97
C GLY A 63 -0.55 -1.53 15.16
N MET A 64 0.60 -1.78 14.52
CA MET A 64 1.29 -3.06 14.61
C MET A 64 1.79 -3.36 16.03
N PHE A 65 2.23 -2.36 16.79
CA PHE A 65 2.76 -2.60 18.14
C PHE A 65 1.67 -3.18 19.06
N ALA A 66 0.47 -2.62 19.03
CA ALA A 66 -0.66 -3.13 19.80
C ALA A 66 -1.03 -4.56 19.39
N LEU A 67 -0.96 -4.90 18.10
CA LEU A 67 -1.18 -6.27 17.64
C LEU A 67 -0.13 -7.23 18.20
N VAL A 68 1.16 -6.87 18.16
CA VAL A 68 2.25 -7.69 18.70
C VAL A 68 2.09 -7.87 20.21
N GLU A 69 1.76 -6.82 20.94
CA GLU A 69 1.50 -6.89 22.38
C GLU A 69 0.30 -7.81 22.69
N HIS A 70 -0.80 -7.63 22.01
CA HIS A 70 -2.00 -8.46 22.18
C HIS A 70 -1.71 -9.95 21.95
N VAL A 71 -0.94 -10.29 20.92
CA VAL A 71 -0.53 -11.67 20.63
C VAL A 71 0.43 -12.21 21.71
N TYR A 72 1.41 -11.40 22.11
CA TYR A 72 2.40 -11.78 23.11
C TYR A 72 1.75 -12.02 24.48
N ASP A 73 0.71 -11.25 24.84
CA ASP A 73 -0.04 -11.38 26.09
C ASP A 73 -0.99 -12.59 26.10
N GLY A 74 -0.93 -13.45 25.08
CA GLY A 74 -1.61 -14.75 25.06
C GLY A 74 -3.03 -14.73 24.48
N ALA A 75 -3.37 -13.76 23.67
CA ALA A 75 -4.69 -13.68 22.99
C ALA A 75 -5.02 -14.95 22.16
N PHE A 76 -4.01 -15.64 21.68
CA PHE A 76 -4.15 -16.84 20.84
C PHE A 76 -3.34 -18.01 21.42
N ASN A 77 -4.01 -18.99 22.01
CA ASN A 77 -3.40 -20.14 22.66
C ASN A 77 -2.64 -21.09 21.72
N PHE A 78 -2.88 -20.98 20.41
CA PHE A 78 -2.23 -21.76 19.34
C PHE A 78 -0.99 -21.04 18.75
N VAL A 79 -0.63 -19.85 19.22
CA VAL A 79 0.55 -19.09 18.80
C VAL A 79 1.74 -19.36 19.71
N ASP A 80 2.91 -19.54 19.11
CA ASP A 80 4.20 -19.57 19.79
C ASP A 80 4.67 -18.12 20.04
N ILE A 81 4.53 -17.64 21.27
CA ILE A 81 4.85 -16.25 21.65
C ILE A 81 6.36 -15.95 21.58
N ASP A 82 7.22 -16.96 21.53
CA ASP A 82 8.66 -16.81 21.32
C ASP A 82 9.02 -16.63 19.84
N LYS A 83 8.03 -16.81 18.94
CA LYS A 83 8.22 -16.74 17.49
C LYS A 83 7.24 -15.73 16.86
N ILE A 84 7.30 -14.49 17.31
CA ILE A 84 6.51 -13.39 16.74
C ILE A 84 7.36 -12.62 15.76
N GLY A 85 6.89 -12.54 14.51
CA GLY A 85 7.49 -11.76 13.44
C GLY A 85 6.61 -10.62 12.96
N ALA A 86 7.22 -9.66 12.28
CA ALA A 86 6.50 -8.63 11.54
C ALA A 86 7.12 -8.42 10.16
N THR A 87 6.25 -8.11 9.21
CA THR A 87 6.68 -7.73 7.87
C THR A 87 5.76 -6.65 7.30
N GLY A 88 6.25 -5.96 6.29
CA GLY A 88 5.46 -4.99 5.57
C GLY A 88 6.22 -4.38 4.42
N HIS A 89 5.47 -3.78 3.49
CA HIS A 89 6.02 -3.12 2.32
C HIS A 89 5.94 -1.60 2.48
N SER A 90 6.98 -0.88 2.07
CA SER A 90 7.01 0.59 2.06
C SER A 90 6.78 1.16 3.48
N MET A 91 5.71 1.89 3.71
CA MET A 91 5.30 2.36 5.04
C MET A 91 5.19 1.20 6.05
N GLY A 92 4.73 0.03 5.63
CA GLY A 92 4.68 -1.17 6.46
C GLY A 92 6.07 -1.70 6.82
N GLY A 93 7.03 -1.59 5.90
CA GLY A 93 8.45 -1.87 6.18
C GLY A 93 9.02 -0.92 7.24
N ASN A 94 8.66 0.37 7.16
CA ASN A 94 8.99 1.33 8.23
C ASN A 94 8.40 0.90 9.59
N ALA A 95 7.15 0.43 9.62
CA ALA A 95 6.52 -0.07 10.84
C ALA A 95 7.29 -1.27 11.44
N ALA A 96 7.72 -2.21 10.60
CA ALA A 96 8.50 -3.37 11.02
C ALA A 96 9.85 -2.96 11.65
N ILE A 97 10.61 -2.06 11.01
CA ILE A 97 11.87 -1.53 11.57
C ILE A 97 11.62 -0.80 12.90
N ARG A 98 10.58 0.05 12.96
CA ARG A 98 10.22 0.77 14.17
C ARG A 98 9.79 -0.16 15.30
N GLY A 99 9.14 -1.28 14.97
CA GLY A 99 8.82 -2.32 15.94
C GLY A 99 10.06 -2.98 16.52
N ALA A 100 11.04 -3.31 15.67
CA ALA A 100 12.32 -3.87 16.12
C ALA A 100 13.06 -2.92 17.08
N ASP A 101 13.01 -1.60 16.83
CA ASP A 101 13.57 -0.59 17.73
C ASP A 101 12.75 -0.45 19.03
N PHE A 102 11.41 -0.37 18.93
CA PHE A 102 10.52 -0.16 20.06
C PHE A 102 10.59 -1.33 21.06
N PHE A 103 10.36 -2.55 20.59
CA PHE A 103 10.40 -3.76 21.43
C PHE A 103 11.83 -4.10 21.86
N GLY A 104 12.84 -3.74 21.05
CA GLY A 104 14.24 -3.88 21.45
C GLY A 104 14.60 -2.95 22.62
N LYS A 105 14.15 -1.70 22.62
CA LYS A 105 14.31 -0.76 23.76
C LYS A 105 13.62 -1.25 25.01
N GLN A 106 12.36 -1.73 24.90
CA GLN A 106 11.66 -2.34 26.03
C GLN A 106 12.44 -3.54 26.60
N ALA A 107 12.96 -4.40 25.73
CA ALA A 107 13.74 -5.56 26.14
C ALA A 107 15.02 -5.16 26.88
N ILE A 108 15.72 -4.12 26.41
CA ILE A 108 16.94 -3.58 27.07
C ILE A 108 16.57 -3.01 28.43
N GLN A 109 15.53 -2.20 28.52
CA GLN A 109 15.09 -1.56 29.78
C GLN A 109 14.64 -2.58 30.84
N ASN A 110 13.96 -3.61 30.41
CA ASN A 110 13.39 -4.63 31.31
C ASN A 110 14.30 -5.84 31.51
N ASN A 111 15.46 -5.88 30.87
CA ASN A 111 16.38 -7.03 30.82
C ASN A 111 15.67 -8.34 30.43
N THR A 112 14.85 -8.28 29.37
CA THR A 112 14.05 -9.40 28.83
C THR A 112 14.36 -9.67 27.37
N LYS A 113 13.76 -10.69 26.78
CA LYS A 113 13.75 -10.87 25.33
C LYS A 113 12.82 -9.83 24.66
N SER A 114 13.10 -9.47 23.43
CA SER A 114 12.17 -8.68 22.63
C SER A 114 10.90 -9.46 22.34
N LYS A 115 9.73 -8.82 22.48
CA LYS A 115 8.44 -9.39 22.05
C LYS A 115 8.40 -9.66 20.54
N LEU A 116 9.19 -8.94 19.77
CA LEU A 116 9.30 -9.08 18.32
C LEU A 116 10.64 -9.72 17.98
N ASP A 117 10.62 -11.03 17.69
CA ASP A 117 11.83 -11.83 17.44
C ASP A 117 12.44 -11.51 16.07
N SER A 118 11.63 -11.33 15.04
CA SER A 118 12.10 -11.21 13.68
C SER A 118 11.29 -10.22 12.86
N VAL A 119 11.97 -9.46 11.98
CA VAL A 119 11.33 -8.54 11.04
C VAL A 119 11.82 -8.76 9.62
N TYR A 120 10.91 -8.64 8.65
CA TYR A 120 11.27 -8.56 7.24
C TYR A 120 10.79 -7.24 6.66
N VAL A 121 11.71 -6.45 6.15
CA VAL A 121 11.48 -5.09 5.67
C VAL A 121 11.49 -5.10 4.15
N SER A 122 10.36 -4.84 3.52
CA SER A 122 10.24 -4.76 2.07
C SER A 122 10.04 -3.31 1.63
N GLY A 123 10.83 -2.83 0.67
CA GLY A 123 10.69 -1.54 0.02
C GLY A 123 10.88 -0.33 0.94
N TYR A 124 11.70 -0.42 1.99
CA TYR A 124 11.94 0.71 2.89
C TYR A 124 13.32 0.65 3.57
N VAL A 125 14.12 1.70 3.42
CA VAL A 125 15.49 1.75 3.97
C VAL A 125 15.78 3.02 4.78
N LEU A 126 14.95 4.05 4.71
CA LEU A 126 15.22 5.38 5.28
C LEU A 126 15.39 5.41 6.82
N THR A 127 14.94 4.39 7.52
CA THR A 127 15.08 4.23 8.98
C THR A 127 16.15 3.22 9.39
N LEU A 128 16.91 2.66 8.45
CA LEU A 128 18.05 1.81 8.74
C LEU A 128 19.25 2.66 9.18
N ARG A 129 19.10 3.33 10.31
CA ARG A 129 20.08 4.26 10.92
C ARG A 129 20.67 3.65 12.18
N ASN A 130 21.90 4.05 12.53
CA ASN A 130 22.63 3.52 13.67
C ASN A 130 21.85 3.54 14.98
N ASN A 131 21.11 4.59 15.28
CA ASN A 131 20.33 4.72 16.50
C ASN A 131 19.11 3.78 16.56
N ILE A 132 18.59 3.34 15.42
CA ILE A 132 17.50 2.38 15.32
C ILE A 132 18.05 0.93 15.35
N LEU A 133 19.08 0.67 14.55
CA LEU A 133 19.66 -0.65 14.42
C LEU A 133 20.37 -1.13 15.70
N ARG A 134 20.99 -0.21 16.47
CA ARG A 134 21.68 -0.51 17.73
C ARG A 134 20.73 -1.11 18.78
N ASP A 135 19.55 -0.54 18.87
CA ASP A 135 18.58 -0.90 19.91
C ASP A 135 17.65 -2.06 19.45
N SER A 136 17.68 -2.42 18.17
CA SER A 136 16.95 -3.58 17.64
C SER A 136 17.49 -4.89 18.22
N LYS A 137 16.61 -5.69 18.80
CA LYS A 137 16.88 -7.04 19.35
C LYS A 137 16.08 -8.08 18.57
N SER A 138 16.01 -7.92 17.26
CA SER A 138 15.29 -8.80 16.33
C SER A 138 16.19 -9.23 15.19
N ASN A 139 15.99 -10.43 14.69
CA ASN A 139 16.53 -10.85 13.38
C ASN A 139 15.91 -9.95 12.29
N MET A 140 16.65 -9.66 11.22
CA MET A 140 16.18 -8.71 10.20
C MET A 140 16.57 -9.16 8.79
N GLY A 141 15.54 -9.34 7.93
CA GLY A 141 15.68 -9.40 6.49
C GLY A 141 15.31 -8.04 5.89
N VAL A 142 16.03 -7.59 4.90
CA VAL A 142 15.74 -6.36 4.15
C VAL A 142 15.72 -6.68 2.66
N SER A 143 14.65 -6.32 2.00
CA SER A 143 14.49 -6.43 0.56
C SER A 143 14.14 -5.03 0.03
N TYR A 144 14.87 -4.56 -0.97
CA TYR A 144 14.64 -3.26 -1.58
C TYR A 144 14.70 -3.36 -3.11
N ALA A 145 13.71 -2.79 -3.78
CA ALA A 145 13.64 -2.84 -5.24
C ALA A 145 14.80 -2.08 -5.87
N LEU A 146 15.52 -2.71 -6.82
CA LEU A 146 16.67 -2.11 -7.49
C LEU A 146 16.30 -0.84 -8.28
N TYR A 147 15.11 -0.83 -8.88
CA TYR A 147 14.58 0.29 -9.67
C TYR A 147 13.49 1.05 -8.89
N ASP A 148 13.63 1.13 -7.56
CA ASP A 148 12.72 1.93 -6.73
C ASP A 148 12.79 3.39 -7.17
N GLU A 149 11.64 3.96 -7.54
CA GLU A 149 11.53 5.37 -7.94
C GLU A 149 11.81 6.34 -6.79
N GLY A 150 11.88 5.82 -5.59
CA GLY A 150 12.34 6.54 -4.40
C GLY A 150 13.85 6.38 -4.12
N ALA A 151 14.63 5.79 -5.02
CA ALA A 151 16.06 5.53 -4.84
C ALA A 151 16.87 6.80 -4.49
N PHE A 152 16.49 7.97 -5.02
CA PHE A 152 17.08 9.25 -4.69
C PHE A 152 16.92 9.66 -3.22
N ARG A 153 16.08 8.97 -2.45
CA ARG A 153 15.86 9.21 -1.01
C ARG A 153 16.80 8.39 -0.13
N ASN A 154 17.44 7.37 -0.69
CA ASN A 154 18.47 6.63 0.04
C ASN A 154 19.78 7.42 0.08
N GLU A 155 20.74 6.97 0.87
CA GLU A 155 22.02 7.69 1.04
C GLU A 155 22.95 7.56 -0.18
N LEU A 156 22.68 6.65 -1.11
CA LEU A 156 23.41 6.56 -2.39
C LEU A 156 23.07 7.73 -3.32
N THR A 157 21.88 8.30 -3.17
CA THR A 157 21.35 9.36 -4.05
C THR A 157 21.42 9.02 -5.55
N ALA A 158 21.41 7.72 -5.86
CA ALA A 158 21.42 7.24 -7.24
C ALA A 158 20.04 7.43 -7.87
N TRP A 159 20.03 7.94 -9.10
CA TRP A 159 18.77 8.21 -9.81
C TRP A 159 18.29 7.03 -10.66
N ASP A 160 19.19 6.12 -11.00
CA ASP A 160 18.95 4.99 -11.90
C ASP A 160 18.73 3.67 -11.17
N SER A 161 19.34 3.50 -10.00
CA SER A 161 19.23 2.26 -9.23
C SER A 161 19.50 2.45 -7.75
N ALA A 162 18.89 1.57 -6.96
CA ALA A 162 19.12 1.46 -5.52
C ALA A 162 19.96 0.22 -5.21
N ASN A 163 21.24 0.24 -5.55
CA ASN A 163 22.13 -0.89 -5.41
C ASN A 163 22.46 -1.18 -3.93
N MET A 164 21.76 -2.16 -3.36
CA MET A 164 21.90 -2.54 -1.96
C MET A 164 23.22 -3.25 -1.64
N MET A 165 23.99 -3.70 -2.59
CA MET A 165 25.34 -4.26 -2.33
C MET A 165 26.30 -3.23 -1.73
N ILE A 166 26.15 -1.96 -2.07
CA ILE A 166 27.04 -0.87 -1.66
C ILE A 166 26.32 0.25 -0.89
N ALA A 167 25.01 0.16 -0.73
CA ALA A 167 24.23 1.16 -0.03
C ALA A 167 24.67 1.31 1.43
N PRO A 168 24.88 2.54 1.93
CA PRO A 168 25.25 2.77 3.33
C PRO A 168 24.27 2.14 4.32
N GLU A 169 22.97 2.10 3.99
CA GLU A 169 21.93 1.47 4.81
C GLU A 169 22.12 -0.04 4.95
N SER A 170 22.48 -0.72 3.86
CA SER A 170 22.73 -2.15 3.86
C SER A 170 24.01 -2.48 4.62
N LEU A 171 25.09 -1.75 4.33
CA LEU A 171 26.38 -1.91 5.02
C LEU A 171 26.23 -1.69 6.53
N ARG A 172 25.48 -0.67 6.93
CA ARG A 172 25.21 -0.36 8.33
C ARG A 172 24.38 -1.46 9.01
N THR A 173 23.40 -2.01 8.30
CA THR A 173 22.56 -3.10 8.81
C THR A 173 23.38 -4.36 9.07
N VAL A 174 24.28 -4.72 8.16
CA VAL A 174 25.13 -5.92 8.27
C VAL A 174 26.29 -5.66 9.24
N ASN A 175 27.04 -4.58 9.07
CA ASN A 175 28.23 -4.29 9.90
C ASN A 175 27.86 -3.99 11.37
N GLY A 176 26.63 -3.57 11.63
CA GLY A 176 26.14 -3.34 12.99
C GLY A 176 26.07 -4.60 13.86
N VAL A 177 26.12 -5.79 13.26
CA VAL A 177 26.09 -7.09 13.96
C VAL A 177 27.40 -7.87 13.83
N LEU A 178 28.33 -7.43 13.00
CA LEU A 178 29.63 -8.07 12.81
C LEU A 178 30.70 -7.48 13.75
N PRO A 179 31.66 -8.30 14.21
CA PRO A 179 32.86 -7.82 14.86
C PRO A 179 33.60 -6.79 13.98
N LYS A 180 34.27 -5.81 14.58
CA LYS A 180 35.01 -4.78 13.83
C LYS A 180 35.99 -5.34 12.79
N ALA A 181 36.66 -6.45 13.11
CA ALA A 181 37.61 -7.11 12.21
C ALA A 181 36.95 -7.81 11.00
N GLU A 182 35.64 -8.09 11.07
CA GLU A 182 34.88 -8.80 10.03
C GLU A 182 33.98 -7.86 9.23
N GLN A 183 34.05 -6.56 9.48
CA GLN A 183 33.22 -5.57 8.76
C GLN A 183 33.57 -5.55 7.28
N ILE A 184 32.51 -5.49 6.47
CA ILE A 184 32.58 -5.59 5.02
C ILE A 184 32.36 -4.23 4.35
N LYS A 185 32.90 -4.05 3.14
CA LYS A 185 32.71 -2.87 2.29
C LYS A 185 31.66 -3.10 1.19
N LYS A 186 31.23 -4.34 1.00
CA LYS A 186 30.24 -4.73 0.02
C LYS A 186 29.42 -5.87 0.58
N VAL A 187 28.10 -5.73 0.57
CA VAL A 187 27.16 -6.78 0.97
C VAL A 187 27.02 -7.80 -0.15
N GLU A 188 27.00 -9.08 0.17
CA GLU A 188 26.65 -10.17 -0.72
C GLU A 188 25.14 -10.42 -0.56
N LEU A 189 24.38 -10.23 -1.63
CA LEU A 189 22.93 -10.39 -1.61
C LEU A 189 22.55 -11.84 -1.31
N GLY A 190 21.51 -12.04 -0.50
CA GLY A 190 21.04 -13.37 -0.08
C GLY A 190 21.91 -14.06 0.95
N LYS A 191 23.09 -13.51 1.28
CA LYS A 191 23.94 -14.06 2.33
C LYS A 191 23.47 -13.64 3.71
N TYR A 192 23.44 -14.61 4.61
CA TYR A 192 23.11 -14.40 6.01
C TYR A 192 24.35 -14.04 6.82
N TYR A 193 24.27 -12.97 7.60
CA TYR A 193 25.30 -12.47 8.50
C TYR A 193 24.80 -12.48 9.95
N GLY A 194 25.69 -12.65 10.92
CA GLY A 194 25.33 -12.69 12.34
C GLY A 194 24.77 -14.04 12.78
N SER A 195 23.98 -14.05 13.86
CA SER A 195 23.43 -15.29 14.48
C SER A 195 21.95 -15.12 14.77
N LYS A 196 21.18 -16.16 14.40
CA LYS A 196 19.74 -16.26 14.70
C LYS A 196 19.50 -16.30 16.22
N GLU A 197 20.29 -17.10 16.93
CA GLU A 197 20.15 -17.36 18.36
C GLU A 197 20.41 -16.10 19.20
N LYS A 198 21.19 -15.16 18.65
CA LYS A 198 21.50 -13.87 19.28
C LYS A 198 20.58 -12.74 18.79
N ASN A 199 19.54 -13.06 18.03
CA ASN A 199 18.65 -12.09 17.36
C ASN A 199 19.43 -11.03 16.57
N SER A 200 20.52 -11.46 15.96
CA SER A 200 21.42 -10.60 15.18
C SER A 200 21.56 -11.05 13.72
N LEU A 201 20.75 -12.00 13.27
CA LEU A 201 20.77 -12.46 11.87
C LEU A 201 20.37 -11.31 10.94
N ARG A 202 21.13 -11.12 9.86
CA ARG A 202 20.88 -10.09 8.83
C ARG A 202 20.99 -10.70 7.45
N VAL A 203 20.09 -10.32 6.55
CA VAL A 203 20.17 -10.64 5.13
C VAL A 203 19.64 -9.48 4.32
N ILE A 204 20.25 -9.23 3.16
CA ILE A 204 19.86 -8.16 2.24
C ILE A 204 19.51 -8.78 0.88
N PHE A 205 18.39 -8.37 0.32
CA PHE A 205 17.94 -8.72 -1.03
C PHE A 205 17.72 -7.44 -1.84
N ASN A 206 17.82 -7.54 -3.17
CA ASN A 206 17.71 -6.38 -4.06
C ASN A 206 17.19 -6.81 -5.43
N GLU A 207 15.89 -7.00 -5.51
CA GLU A 207 15.21 -7.51 -6.70
C GLU A 207 15.12 -6.44 -7.80
N PRO A 208 15.32 -6.81 -9.10
CA PRO A 208 15.33 -5.88 -10.23
C PRO A 208 13.91 -5.48 -10.67
N VAL A 209 13.18 -4.86 -9.77
CA VAL A 209 11.79 -4.42 -9.95
C VAL A 209 11.59 -2.98 -9.49
N LEU A 210 10.46 -2.36 -9.88
CA LEU A 210 9.99 -1.10 -9.35
C LEU A 210 9.30 -1.29 -8.00
N HIS A 211 9.31 -0.25 -7.15
CA HIS A 211 8.71 -0.25 -5.82
C HIS A 211 7.28 -0.83 -5.75
N PRO A 212 6.31 -0.40 -6.59
CA PRO A 212 4.93 -0.87 -6.48
C PRO A 212 4.74 -2.33 -6.89
N PHE A 213 5.69 -2.91 -7.65
CA PHE A 213 5.64 -4.30 -8.10
C PHE A 213 6.41 -5.27 -7.20
N GLN A 214 7.22 -4.78 -6.27
CA GLN A 214 8.00 -5.64 -5.38
C GLN A 214 7.13 -6.64 -4.59
N PRO A 215 5.98 -6.27 -3.99
CA PRO A 215 5.12 -7.24 -3.30
C PRO A 215 4.54 -8.32 -4.22
N TYR A 216 4.43 -8.06 -5.51
CA TYR A 216 3.86 -8.96 -6.52
C TYR A 216 4.93 -9.65 -7.37
N ASN A 217 6.16 -9.68 -6.89
CA ASN A 217 7.28 -10.35 -7.54
C ASN A 217 7.53 -11.71 -6.91
N PHE A 218 7.68 -12.76 -7.73
CA PHE A 218 7.90 -14.13 -7.27
C PHE A 218 9.20 -14.30 -6.48
N GLU A 219 10.28 -13.67 -6.93
CA GLU A 219 11.58 -13.73 -6.27
C GLU A 219 11.55 -13.00 -4.92
N ALA A 220 10.98 -11.77 -4.87
CA ALA A 220 10.83 -11.02 -3.63
C ALA A 220 9.98 -11.78 -2.60
N THR A 221 8.90 -12.42 -3.06
CA THR A 221 8.07 -13.28 -2.21
C THR A 221 8.85 -14.51 -1.74
N SER A 222 9.61 -15.16 -2.64
CA SER A 222 10.46 -16.31 -2.30
C SER A 222 11.50 -15.96 -1.22
N ASN A 223 12.22 -14.85 -1.41
CA ASN A 223 13.20 -14.34 -0.46
C ASN A 223 12.61 -14.10 0.94
N GLN A 224 11.38 -13.58 0.98
CA GLN A 224 10.66 -13.35 2.23
C GLN A 224 10.26 -14.66 2.92
N LEU A 225 9.79 -15.65 2.14
CA LEU A 225 9.43 -16.97 2.64
C LEU A 225 10.64 -17.72 3.18
N ASP A 226 11.75 -17.73 2.44
CA ASP A 226 13.02 -18.35 2.85
C ASP A 226 13.57 -17.72 4.14
N TYR A 227 13.43 -16.39 4.27
CA TYR A 227 13.81 -15.71 5.50
C TYR A 227 13.00 -16.19 6.71
N PHE A 228 11.65 -16.23 6.61
CA PHE A 228 10.83 -16.68 7.73
C PHE A 228 11.02 -18.17 8.03
N GLU A 229 11.26 -19.00 7.03
CA GLU A 229 11.62 -20.40 7.24
C GLU A 229 12.96 -20.52 7.97
N LYS A 230 13.96 -19.71 7.61
CA LYS A 230 15.27 -19.67 8.27
C LYS A 230 15.18 -19.28 9.73
N VAL A 231 14.38 -18.28 10.08
CA VAL A 231 14.30 -17.76 11.46
C VAL A 231 13.34 -18.56 12.35
N PHE A 232 12.20 -19.02 11.85
CA PHE A 232 11.18 -19.68 12.66
C PHE A 232 11.04 -21.18 12.40
N GLY A 233 11.44 -21.65 11.23
CA GLY A 233 11.01 -22.93 10.70
C GLY A 233 9.54 -22.90 10.26
N ALA A 234 9.24 -23.46 9.10
CA ALA A 234 7.87 -23.55 8.63
C ALA A 234 7.17 -24.77 9.24
N PRO A 235 6.02 -24.65 9.92
CA PRO A 235 5.27 -25.82 10.39
C PRO A 235 4.89 -26.78 9.26
N ASN A 236 4.68 -26.27 8.05
CA ASN A 236 4.47 -27.05 6.83
C ASN A 236 5.48 -26.57 5.76
N PRO A 237 6.65 -27.20 5.65
CA PRO A 237 7.69 -26.79 4.70
C PRO A 237 7.18 -26.95 3.25
N ILE A 238 7.14 -25.87 2.52
CA ILE A 238 6.82 -25.79 1.09
C ILE A 238 7.90 -24.95 0.43
N ASN A 239 8.51 -25.46 -0.66
CA ASN A 239 9.51 -24.70 -1.40
C ASN A 239 9.04 -23.27 -1.67
N SER A 240 9.90 -22.27 -1.46
CA SER A 240 9.58 -20.85 -1.54
C SER A 240 9.09 -20.42 -2.92
N TYR A 241 9.52 -21.08 -3.99
CA TYR A 241 9.04 -20.88 -5.35
C TYR A 241 7.70 -21.56 -5.67
N ASN A 242 7.22 -22.47 -4.81
CA ASN A 242 5.87 -23.02 -4.94
C ASN A 242 4.86 -22.02 -4.38
N GLN A 243 4.42 -21.11 -5.21
CA GLN A 243 3.54 -20.00 -4.88
C GLN A 243 2.23 -20.08 -5.67
N ILE A 244 1.12 -19.75 -5.03
CA ILE A 244 -0.24 -19.78 -5.64
C ILE A 244 -0.95 -18.42 -5.54
N TRP A 245 -0.36 -17.45 -4.90
CA TRP A 245 -0.98 -16.12 -4.67
C TRP A 245 -1.45 -15.44 -5.96
N HIS A 246 -0.76 -15.66 -7.08
CA HIS A 246 -1.07 -15.09 -8.38
C HIS A 246 -2.46 -15.50 -8.90
N TRP A 247 -2.94 -16.71 -8.55
CA TRP A 247 -4.28 -17.13 -8.91
C TRP A 247 -5.35 -16.23 -8.30
N LYS A 248 -5.17 -15.80 -7.04
CA LYS A 248 -6.08 -14.84 -6.41
C LYS A 248 -6.11 -13.52 -7.20
N GLU A 249 -4.97 -13.02 -7.66
CA GLU A 249 -4.91 -11.76 -8.44
C GLU A 249 -5.58 -11.92 -9.81
N ILE A 250 -5.35 -13.04 -10.50
CA ILE A 250 -6.00 -13.35 -11.78
C ILE A 250 -7.53 -13.42 -11.61
N PHE A 251 -8.02 -14.17 -10.62
CA PHE A 251 -9.46 -14.28 -10.39
C PHE A 251 -10.07 -12.96 -9.91
N THR A 252 -9.33 -12.14 -9.18
CA THR A 252 -9.78 -10.80 -8.81
C THR A 252 -9.97 -9.91 -10.04
N LEU A 253 -9.03 -9.94 -10.98
CA LEU A 253 -9.16 -9.24 -12.26
C LEU A 253 -10.36 -9.74 -13.08
N ILE A 254 -10.52 -11.06 -13.20
CA ILE A 254 -11.68 -11.65 -13.90
C ILE A 254 -12.98 -11.21 -13.24
N ASN A 255 -13.10 -11.28 -11.92
CA ASN A 255 -14.29 -10.88 -11.19
C ASN A 255 -14.60 -9.38 -11.38
N MET A 256 -13.58 -8.52 -11.42
CA MET A 256 -13.76 -7.09 -11.71
C MET A 256 -14.37 -6.88 -13.12
N VAL A 257 -13.83 -7.57 -14.13
CA VAL A 257 -14.37 -7.50 -15.51
C VAL A 257 -15.80 -8.02 -15.57
N LEU A 258 -16.08 -9.16 -14.93
CA LEU A 258 -17.43 -9.71 -14.87
C LEU A 258 -18.41 -8.80 -14.14
N ALA A 259 -17.99 -8.13 -13.05
CA ALA A 259 -18.81 -7.16 -12.34
C ALA A 259 -19.17 -5.98 -13.25
N LEU A 260 -18.24 -5.47 -14.05
CA LEU A 260 -18.53 -4.41 -15.03
C LEU A 260 -19.51 -4.89 -16.12
N ILE A 261 -19.36 -6.09 -16.63
CA ILE A 261 -20.26 -6.69 -17.61
C ILE A 261 -21.66 -6.88 -17.01
N MET A 262 -21.75 -7.29 -15.74
CA MET A 262 -23.03 -7.46 -15.03
C MET A 262 -23.84 -6.17 -14.86
N LEU A 263 -23.21 -4.98 -14.94
CA LEU A 263 -23.96 -3.72 -14.91
C LEU A 263 -25.02 -3.63 -16.02
N ILE A 264 -24.75 -4.22 -17.20
CA ILE A 264 -25.66 -4.19 -18.35
C ILE A 264 -26.94 -4.99 -18.07
N PRO A 265 -26.90 -6.30 -17.73
CA PRO A 265 -28.13 -7.06 -17.47
C PRO A 265 -28.85 -6.57 -16.21
N ILE A 266 -28.13 -6.11 -15.16
CA ILE A 266 -28.72 -5.52 -13.95
C ILE A 266 -29.47 -4.24 -14.31
N ALA A 267 -28.87 -3.33 -15.09
CA ALA A 267 -29.53 -2.13 -15.55
C ALA A 267 -30.80 -2.42 -16.37
N ARG A 268 -30.73 -3.43 -17.28
CA ARG A 268 -31.88 -3.89 -18.05
C ARG A 268 -33.00 -4.44 -17.16
N LEU A 269 -32.65 -5.23 -16.14
CA LEU A 269 -33.59 -5.75 -15.16
C LEU A 269 -34.31 -4.63 -14.42
N PHE A 270 -33.54 -3.65 -13.89
CA PHE A 270 -34.13 -2.53 -13.18
C PHE A 270 -35.03 -1.65 -14.10
N LEU A 271 -34.61 -1.36 -15.32
CA LEU A 271 -35.41 -0.59 -16.30
C LEU A 271 -36.68 -1.35 -16.70
N GLY A 272 -36.81 -2.63 -16.46
CA GLY A 272 -38.04 -3.42 -16.58
C GLY A 272 -39.01 -3.21 -15.43
N LEU A 273 -38.56 -2.73 -14.26
CA LEU A 273 -39.41 -2.48 -13.10
C LEU A 273 -40.20 -1.17 -13.30
N ARG A 274 -41.47 -1.16 -12.87
CA ARG A 274 -42.39 -0.01 -13.00
C ARG A 274 -41.77 1.27 -12.42
N PHE A 275 -41.09 1.20 -11.30
CA PHE A 275 -40.43 2.33 -10.65
C PHE A 275 -39.40 3.02 -11.53
N PHE A 276 -38.55 2.22 -12.20
CA PHE A 276 -37.46 2.74 -13.04
C PHE A 276 -37.83 2.92 -14.51
N SER A 277 -39.01 2.46 -14.95
CA SER A 277 -39.42 2.51 -16.36
C SER A 277 -39.49 3.93 -16.91
N SER A 278 -39.78 4.92 -16.05
CA SER A 278 -39.81 6.36 -16.41
C SER A 278 -38.46 6.93 -16.85
N ILE A 279 -37.35 6.28 -16.48
CA ILE A 279 -35.98 6.67 -16.88
C ILE A 279 -35.71 6.28 -18.33
N LYS A 280 -36.42 5.26 -18.83
CA LYS A 280 -36.26 4.77 -20.20
C LYS A 280 -36.75 5.84 -21.19
N LYS A 281 -35.85 6.28 -22.06
CA LYS A 281 -36.09 7.25 -23.13
C LYS A 281 -35.73 6.67 -24.47
N ASP A 282 -36.30 7.19 -25.52
CA ASP A 282 -35.89 6.85 -26.88
C ASP A 282 -34.46 7.33 -27.11
N VAL A 283 -33.75 6.59 -27.95
CA VAL A 283 -32.38 6.96 -28.33
C VAL A 283 -32.43 8.28 -29.09
N PRO A 284 -31.74 9.33 -28.66
CA PRO A 284 -31.73 10.59 -29.37
C PRO A 284 -31.13 10.44 -30.75
N ALA A 285 -31.57 11.26 -31.71
CA ALA A 285 -30.98 11.33 -33.04
C ALA A 285 -29.46 11.61 -32.95
N PRO A 286 -28.66 10.97 -33.80
CA PRO A 286 -27.22 11.20 -33.79
C PRO A 286 -26.90 12.67 -34.07
N LEU A 287 -25.91 13.22 -33.35
CA LEU A 287 -25.44 14.57 -33.61
C LEU A 287 -24.81 14.68 -35.01
N ASN A 288 -25.00 15.79 -35.67
CA ASN A 288 -24.35 16.06 -36.96
C ASN A 288 -22.82 15.97 -36.83
N ALA A 289 -22.17 15.43 -37.85
CA ALA A 289 -20.71 15.33 -37.88
C ALA A 289 -20.11 16.74 -37.76
N LEU A 290 -19.07 16.85 -36.90
CA LEU A 290 -18.37 18.12 -36.73
C LEU A 290 -17.60 18.47 -38.01
N ASN A 291 -17.78 19.72 -38.51
CA ASN A 291 -16.93 20.29 -39.55
C ASN A 291 -15.52 20.58 -39.02
N LYS A 292 -14.56 20.96 -39.88
CA LYS A 292 -13.16 21.20 -39.52
C LYS A 292 -13.03 22.15 -38.32
N LYS A 293 -13.75 23.25 -38.32
CA LYS A 293 -13.79 24.24 -37.22
C LYS A 293 -14.30 23.62 -35.90
N GLY A 294 -15.41 22.87 -35.99
CA GLY A 294 -15.99 22.17 -34.82
C GLY A 294 -15.01 21.13 -34.21
N LYS A 295 -14.28 20.40 -35.05
CA LYS A 295 -13.25 19.48 -34.58
C LYS A 295 -12.10 20.19 -33.84
N ILE A 296 -11.65 21.33 -34.37
CA ILE A 296 -10.61 22.14 -33.70
C ILE A 296 -11.10 22.62 -32.35
N ILE A 297 -12.32 23.18 -32.28
CA ILE A 297 -12.92 23.65 -31.02
C ILE A 297 -13.04 22.49 -30.00
N PHE A 298 -13.53 21.32 -30.43
CA PHE A 298 -13.67 20.14 -29.57
C PHE A 298 -12.33 19.74 -28.97
N TRP A 299 -11.30 19.57 -29.80
CA TRP A 299 -9.99 19.17 -29.32
C TRP A 299 -9.33 20.26 -28.44
N SER A 300 -9.52 21.54 -28.78
CA SER A 300 -9.00 22.63 -27.94
C SER A 300 -9.64 22.61 -26.54
N ILE A 301 -10.96 22.44 -26.46
CA ILE A 301 -11.67 22.34 -25.18
C ILE A 301 -11.19 21.10 -24.40
N PHE A 302 -11.02 19.96 -25.07
CA PHE A 302 -10.52 18.73 -24.47
C PHE A 302 -9.14 18.94 -23.84
N PHE A 303 -8.19 19.49 -24.60
CA PHE A 303 -6.83 19.74 -24.10
C PHE A 303 -6.79 20.80 -23.00
N ILE A 304 -7.59 21.88 -23.09
CA ILE A 304 -7.69 22.88 -22.02
C ILE A 304 -8.24 22.25 -20.76
N SER A 305 -9.29 21.43 -20.85
CA SER A 305 -9.85 20.73 -19.68
C SER A 305 -8.85 19.77 -19.05
N ALA A 306 -8.12 19.02 -19.87
CA ALA A 306 -7.06 18.12 -19.38
C ALA A 306 -5.92 18.89 -18.70
N LEU A 307 -5.50 20.02 -19.27
CA LEU A 307 -4.46 20.88 -18.69
C LEU A 307 -4.91 21.43 -17.33
N ILE A 308 -6.15 21.94 -17.24
CA ILE A 308 -6.72 22.43 -15.97
C ILE A 308 -6.70 21.31 -14.93
N ALA A 309 -7.16 20.11 -15.29
CA ALA A 309 -7.16 18.97 -14.39
C ALA A 309 -5.74 18.61 -13.89
N CYS A 310 -4.75 18.62 -14.77
CA CYS A 310 -3.35 18.35 -14.40
C CYS A 310 -2.79 19.42 -13.45
N VAL A 311 -2.91 20.71 -13.79
CA VAL A 311 -2.28 21.78 -13.00
C VAL A 311 -2.98 22.05 -11.67
N THR A 312 -4.26 21.67 -11.53
CA THR A 312 -5.01 21.90 -10.29
C THR A 312 -4.84 20.80 -9.25
N PHE A 313 -4.24 19.65 -9.59
CA PHE A 313 -4.10 18.53 -8.65
C PHE A 313 -3.26 18.90 -7.43
N ILE A 314 -2.05 19.42 -7.63
CA ILE A 314 -1.15 19.79 -6.53
C ILE A 314 -1.72 20.91 -5.65
N PRO A 315 -2.25 22.03 -6.18
CA PRO A 315 -2.95 23.04 -5.38
C PRO A 315 -4.08 22.45 -4.53
N MET A 316 -4.89 21.55 -5.07
CA MET A 316 -5.97 20.91 -4.30
C MET A 316 -5.45 20.00 -3.18
N VAL A 317 -4.29 19.36 -3.34
CA VAL A 317 -3.63 18.63 -2.26
C VAL A 317 -3.22 19.59 -1.12
N GLU A 318 -2.66 20.76 -1.44
CA GLU A 318 -2.26 21.73 -0.41
C GLU A 318 -3.50 22.35 0.29
N ILE A 319 -4.53 22.69 -0.46
CA ILE A 319 -5.79 23.17 0.10
C ILE A 319 -6.43 22.12 1.01
N ALA A 320 -6.40 20.84 0.63
CA ALA A 320 -6.90 19.75 1.46
C ALA A 320 -6.17 19.62 2.81
N LYS A 321 -4.87 19.92 2.85
CA LYS A 321 -4.10 19.93 4.10
C LYS A 321 -4.55 21.05 5.05
N ILE A 322 -4.99 22.16 4.51
CA ILE A 322 -5.48 23.30 5.30
C ILE A 322 -6.91 23.04 5.77
N LEU A 323 -7.81 22.66 4.87
CA LEU A 323 -9.23 22.45 5.18
C LEU A 323 -9.47 21.23 6.07
N PHE A 324 -8.65 20.19 5.92
CA PHE A 324 -8.75 18.91 6.66
C PHE A 324 -7.45 18.64 7.43
N ALA A 325 -7.02 19.59 8.24
CA ALA A 325 -5.73 19.55 8.94
C ALA A 325 -5.55 18.31 9.83
N ASP A 326 -6.60 17.87 10.52
CA ASP A 326 -6.57 16.67 11.37
C ASP A 326 -6.39 15.40 10.53
N ALA A 327 -7.13 15.23 9.45
CA ALA A 327 -6.95 14.12 8.52
C ALA A 327 -5.56 14.15 7.85
N ALA A 328 -5.04 15.34 7.51
CA ALA A 328 -3.71 15.52 6.95
C ALA A 328 -2.61 15.06 7.93
N SER A 329 -2.83 15.25 9.23
CA SER A 329 -1.96 14.81 10.32
C SER A 329 -2.29 13.40 10.83
N ARG A 330 -3.24 12.70 10.23
CA ARG A 330 -3.75 11.38 10.63
C ARG A 330 -4.31 11.34 12.06
N LYS A 331 -4.79 12.47 12.55
CA LYS A 331 -5.50 12.55 13.81
C LYS A 331 -6.94 12.06 13.68
N LEU A 332 -7.56 11.77 14.80
CA LEU A 332 -8.98 11.44 14.85
C LEU A 332 -9.82 12.62 14.30
N THR A 333 -10.70 12.32 13.36
CA THR A 333 -11.62 13.28 12.77
C THR A 333 -12.99 12.61 12.53
N TRP A 334 -14.06 13.40 12.56
CA TRP A 334 -15.42 12.95 12.25
C TRP A 334 -15.69 12.79 10.75
N PHE A 335 -14.77 13.32 9.91
CA PHE A 335 -14.83 13.28 8.47
C PHE A 335 -13.88 12.21 7.92
N PHE A 336 -13.65 12.14 6.62
CA PHE A 336 -12.75 11.16 6.03
C PHE A 336 -11.35 11.25 6.65
N PRO A 337 -10.88 10.21 7.35
CA PRO A 337 -9.59 10.24 8.03
C PRO A 337 -8.41 10.11 7.05
N GLN A 338 -8.70 9.90 5.77
CA GLN A 338 -7.72 9.56 4.75
C GLN A 338 -7.29 10.81 3.98
N ARG A 339 -6.07 11.23 4.21
CA ARG A 339 -5.46 12.43 3.65
C ARG A 339 -5.62 12.56 2.13
N MET A 340 -5.35 11.50 1.37
CA MET A 340 -5.42 11.56 -0.10
C MET A 340 -6.84 11.57 -0.62
N ASN A 341 -7.76 10.89 0.04
CA ASN A 341 -9.17 10.89 -0.37
C ASN A 341 -9.78 12.30 -0.32
N ASN A 342 -9.45 13.09 0.68
CA ASN A 342 -9.88 14.49 0.78
C ASN A 342 -9.31 15.32 -0.37
N SER A 343 -8.05 15.12 -0.73
CA SER A 343 -7.40 15.81 -1.84
C SER A 343 -8.05 15.46 -3.19
N VAL A 344 -8.29 14.17 -3.44
CA VAL A 344 -8.96 13.69 -4.65
C VAL A 344 -10.40 14.21 -4.72
N MET A 345 -11.12 14.20 -3.59
CA MET A 345 -12.49 14.72 -3.51
C MET A 345 -12.55 16.20 -3.89
N LEU A 346 -11.70 17.04 -3.32
CA LEU A 346 -11.63 18.47 -3.64
C LEU A 346 -11.26 18.69 -5.11
N TRP A 347 -10.27 17.98 -5.60
CA TRP A 347 -9.85 18.04 -6.99
C TRP A 347 -10.96 17.61 -7.94
N ALA A 348 -11.68 16.53 -7.66
CA ALA A 348 -12.77 16.04 -8.47
C ALA A 348 -13.97 17.02 -8.46
N ALA A 349 -14.33 17.54 -7.28
CA ALA A 349 -15.40 18.54 -7.14
C ALA A 349 -15.07 19.82 -7.91
N PHE A 350 -13.86 20.35 -7.77
CA PHE A 350 -13.39 21.52 -8.50
C PHE A 350 -13.44 21.29 -10.02
N ASN A 351 -12.87 20.19 -10.50
CA ASN A 351 -12.89 19.88 -11.94
C ASN A 351 -14.30 19.59 -12.47
N GLY A 352 -15.18 19.02 -11.65
CA GLY A 352 -16.60 18.87 -11.98
C GLY A 352 -17.29 20.22 -12.20
N LEU A 353 -17.07 21.20 -11.32
CA LEU A 353 -17.58 22.57 -11.49
C LEU A 353 -17.02 23.25 -12.74
N VAL A 354 -15.69 23.16 -12.95
CA VAL A 354 -15.04 23.69 -14.16
C VAL A 354 -15.62 23.02 -15.40
N GLY A 355 -15.82 21.70 -15.36
CA GLY A 355 -16.43 20.95 -16.46
C GLY A 355 -17.86 21.43 -16.79
N ILE A 356 -18.71 21.66 -15.79
CA ILE A 356 -20.05 22.22 -15.98
C ILE A 356 -19.96 23.61 -16.61
N ILE A 357 -19.05 24.47 -16.17
CA ILE A 357 -18.87 25.81 -16.72
C ILE A 357 -18.42 25.73 -18.17
N ILE A 358 -17.39 24.95 -18.47
CA ILE A 358 -16.89 24.79 -19.85
C ILE A 358 -17.96 24.21 -20.76
N PHE A 359 -18.69 23.19 -20.29
CA PHE A 359 -19.79 22.60 -21.04
C PHE A 359 -20.90 23.65 -21.35
N SER A 360 -21.32 24.41 -20.34
CA SER A 360 -22.38 25.44 -20.49
C SER A 360 -21.96 26.57 -21.42
N LEU A 361 -20.70 27.02 -21.32
CA LEU A 361 -20.14 28.03 -22.21
C LEU A 361 -20.01 27.51 -23.65
N SER A 362 -19.50 26.29 -23.81
CA SER A 362 -19.38 25.64 -25.12
C SER A 362 -20.74 25.50 -25.81
N TYR A 363 -21.77 25.11 -25.05
CA TYR A 363 -23.13 25.07 -25.58
C TYR A 363 -23.66 26.47 -26.00
N LYS A 364 -23.52 27.48 -25.15
CA LYS A 364 -24.00 28.84 -25.44
C LYS A 364 -23.29 29.46 -26.65
N LEU A 365 -21.96 29.29 -26.74
CA LEU A 365 -21.13 29.91 -27.77
C LEU A 365 -21.20 29.20 -29.13
N PHE A 366 -21.29 27.87 -29.09
CA PHE A 366 -21.16 27.03 -30.29
C PHE A 366 -22.36 26.09 -30.50
N GLY A 367 -22.78 25.33 -29.48
CA GLY A 367 -23.83 24.32 -29.61
C GLY A 367 -25.18 24.90 -30.05
N LYS A 368 -25.63 25.95 -29.40
CA LYS A 368 -26.94 26.61 -29.74
C LYS A 368 -26.97 27.11 -31.18
N LYS A 369 -25.85 27.69 -31.65
CA LYS A 369 -25.73 28.20 -33.04
C LYS A 369 -25.71 27.08 -34.09
N ASN A 370 -25.30 25.87 -33.70
CA ASN A 370 -25.26 24.70 -34.57
C ASN A 370 -26.47 23.77 -34.38
N GLY A 371 -27.57 24.26 -33.77
CA GLY A 371 -28.82 23.54 -33.69
C GLY A 371 -28.81 22.36 -32.68
N VAL A 372 -27.88 22.33 -31.73
CA VAL A 372 -27.89 21.31 -30.68
C VAL A 372 -29.05 21.56 -29.72
N ASP A 373 -30.01 20.62 -29.67
CA ASP A 373 -31.11 20.66 -28.74
C ASP A 373 -30.68 20.05 -27.37
N PRO A 374 -30.80 20.82 -26.26
CA PRO A 374 -30.54 20.30 -24.93
C PRO A 374 -31.38 19.09 -24.53
N LYS A 375 -32.54 18.91 -25.12
CA LYS A 375 -33.41 17.74 -24.90
C LYS A 375 -32.71 16.44 -25.29
N SER A 376 -31.81 16.50 -26.28
CA SER A 376 -31.00 15.34 -26.73
C SER A 376 -30.02 14.84 -25.67
N TRP A 377 -29.68 15.65 -24.66
CA TRP A 377 -28.76 15.25 -23.58
C TRP A 377 -29.40 14.39 -22.50
N GLY A 378 -30.74 14.19 -22.56
CA GLY A 378 -31.46 13.41 -21.56
C GLY A 378 -31.51 14.06 -20.16
N LEU A 379 -31.12 15.34 -20.05
CA LEU A 379 -31.17 16.11 -18.80
C LEU A 379 -32.60 16.70 -18.63
N GLY A 380 -33.53 15.85 -18.26
CA GLY A 380 -34.89 16.25 -17.93
C GLY A 380 -35.22 15.82 -16.51
N ILE A 381 -35.45 16.74 -15.60
CA ILE A 381 -36.12 16.44 -14.33
C ILE A 381 -37.62 16.40 -14.64
N ASN A 382 -38.21 15.21 -14.66
CA ASN A 382 -39.68 15.14 -14.65
C ASN A 382 -40.14 15.69 -13.30
N ARG A 383 -40.75 16.87 -13.31
CA ARG A 383 -41.58 17.29 -12.18
C ARG A 383 -42.78 16.35 -12.15
N MET A 384 -42.77 15.42 -11.14
CA MET A 384 -44.01 14.70 -10.78
C MET A 384 -44.96 15.68 -10.14
#